data_7d8b0d9977f57e2d57fb5a9bc0003806
#
_entry.id   7d8b0d9977f57e2d57fb5a9bc0003806
#
_cell.length_a   1.000
_cell.length_b   1.000
_cell.length_c   1.000
_cell.angle_alpha   90.00
_cell.angle_beta   90.00
_cell.angle_gamma   90.00
#
_symmetry.space_group_name_H-M   'P 1'
#
loop_
_entity.id
_entity.type
_entity.pdbx_description
1 polymer ?
#
loop_
_entity_poly.entity_id
_entity_poly.type
_entity_poly.pdbx_seq_one_letter_code
_entity_poly.pdbx_strand_id
1 'polypeptide(L)'
;MENGVMMQYFEWNLPNDGNLWKQLKEDASHLHEIGVTAVWIPPAYKADEQQDEGYATYDLYDLGEFDQKGTVRTKYGTKEELKEMIDELHKNHISVYLDVVLNHKAGGDFTEKFIVVEVDPNDRTQALGKPFEIQGWTGYSFHGRKDKYSDFKWHWYHFSGTGFDDAKKRSGIFQIQGEGKAWSEGVDNENGNYDFLLCNDIDLDHPEVVTELNRWGKWVSKELNLDGMRLDAIKHMKDKFIAQFLDAVRSERGDKFYAVGEYWNGDLNTLDAYIKSVGHKVNLFDVPLHYNLFQASQEGKNYDLQNILKNTLVEHHCDLAVTFVDNHDSQSGSSLESQIEDWFKPLAYGLILLMKDGYPCLFYGDYYGVKGEKIGRAHV
;
A
#
# COMPACT_ATOMS: atom_id res chain seq x y z
N MET A 1 -22.54 -7.87 -0.89
CA MET A 1 -21.45 -8.12 -1.86
C MET A 1 -21.75 -9.41 -2.61
N GLU A 2 -21.51 -9.48 -3.91
CA GLU A 2 -21.43 -10.77 -4.59
C GLU A 2 -20.31 -11.58 -3.96
N ASN A 3 -20.45 -12.91 -3.86
CA ASN A 3 -19.41 -13.78 -3.34
C ASN A 3 -18.17 -13.67 -4.24
N GLY A 4 -17.08 -13.15 -3.72
CA GLY A 4 -15.84 -12.96 -4.45
C GLY A 4 -14.64 -13.38 -3.60
N VAL A 5 -13.54 -13.65 -4.27
CA VAL A 5 -12.24 -13.93 -3.65
C VAL A 5 -11.21 -13.02 -4.29
N MET A 6 -10.54 -12.22 -3.51
CA MET A 6 -9.38 -11.43 -3.94
C MET A 6 -8.10 -12.26 -3.74
N MET A 7 -7.12 -12.07 -4.64
CA MET A 7 -5.79 -12.60 -4.45
C MET A 7 -4.76 -11.48 -4.52
N GLN A 8 -3.93 -11.32 -3.49
CA GLN A 8 -2.68 -10.57 -3.56
C GLN A 8 -1.70 -11.37 -4.42
N TYR A 9 -1.45 -10.92 -5.66
CA TYR A 9 -0.63 -11.67 -6.63
C TYR A 9 0.85 -11.24 -6.60
N PHE A 10 1.43 -11.10 -5.44
CA PHE A 10 2.86 -10.87 -5.21
C PHE A 10 3.27 -11.20 -3.79
N GLU A 11 4.56 -11.39 -3.58
CA GLU A 11 5.24 -11.51 -2.30
C GLU A 11 6.53 -10.70 -2.33
N TRP A 12 7.17 -10.48 -1.17
CA TRP A 12 8.28 -9.54 -1.02
C TRP A 12 9.52 -9.93 -1.85
N ASN A 13 9.84 -11.24 -1.92
CA ASN A 13 11.07 -11.74 -2.53
C ASN A 13 10.93 -12.13 -4.02
N LEU A 14 9.91 -11.63 -4.73
CA LEU A 14 9.80 -11.88 -6.17
C LEU A 14 11.05 -11.42 -6.93
N PRO A 15 11.49 -12.15 -7.97
CA PRO A 15 12.69 -11.82 -8.72
C PRO A 15 12.54 -10.51 -9.50
N ASN A 16 13.65 -9.77 -9.64
CA ASN A 16 13.74 -8.60 -10.52
C ASN A 16 14.00 -9.03 -11.97
N ASP A 17 13.15 -9.84 -12.55
CA ASP A 17 13.30 -10.38 -13.91
C ASP A 17 12.33 -9.75 -14.94
N GLY A 18 11.42 -8.90 -14.49
CA GLY A 18 10.43 -8.23 -15.36
C GLY A 18 9.34 -9.15 -15.89
N ASN A 19 9.07 -10.28 -15.23
CA ASN A 19 8.17 -11.30 -15.75
C ASN A 19 6.83 -11.41 -15.02
N LEU A 20 6.60 -10.68 -13.93
CA LEU A 20 5.37 -10.84 -13.15
C LEU A 20 4.10 -10.59 -13.99
N TRP A 21 4.10 -9.55 -14.83
CA TRP A 21 2.95 -9.25 -15.68
C TRP A 21 2.66 -10.36 -16.69
N LYS A 22 3.70 -10.96 -17.27
CA LYS A 22 3.55 -12.10 -18.19
C LYS A 22 3.03 -13.33 -17.46
N GLN A 23 3.61 -13.65 -16.29
CA GLN A 23 3.19 -14.76 -15.47
C GLN A 23 1.72 -14.63 -15.07
N LEU A 24 1.30 -13.46 -14.57
CA LEU A 24 -0.09 -13.22 -14.18
C LEU A 24 -1.04 -13.29 -15.38
N LYS A 25 -0.63 -12.79 -16.56
CA LYS A 25 -1.39 -12.93 -17.80
C LYS A 25 -1.61 -14.39 -18.18
N GLU A 26 -0.56 -15.23 -18.10
CA GLU A 26 -0.63 -16.66 -18.40
C GLU A 26 -1.50 -17.42 -17.38
N ASP A 27 -1.54 -16.93 -16.15
CA ASP A 27 -2.23 -17.58 -15.03
C ASP A 27 -3.72 -17.19 -14.93
N ALA A 28 -4.18 -16.21 -15.71
CA ALA A 28 -5.53 -15.66 -15.62
C ALA A 28 -6.64 -16.71 -15.70
N SER A 29 -6.53 -17.69 -16.60
CA SER A 29 -7.50 -18.79 -16.75
C SER A 29 -7.54 -19.69 -15.52
N HIS A 30 -6.36 -20.04 -14.99
CA HIS A 30 -6.23 -20.84 -13.76
C HIS A 30 -6.86 -20.13 -12.56
N LEU A 31 -6.57 -18.84 -12.38
CA LEU A 31 -7.15 -18.05 -11.29
C LEU A 31 -8.68 -18.01 -11.36
N HIS A 32 -9.24 -17.85 -12.56
CA HIS A 32 -10.68 -17.93 -12.77
C HIS A 32 -11.24 -19.31 -12.40
N GLU A 33 -10.59 -20.40 -12.84
CA GLU A 33 -11.01 -21.78 -12.58
C GLU A 33 -11.06 -22.12 -11.08
N ILE A 34 -10.12 -21.57 -10.29
CA ILE A 34 -10.10 -21.76 -8.81
C ILE A 34 -11.00 -20.78 -8.06
N GLY A 35 -11.71 -19.88 -8.77
CA GLY A 35 -12.73 -18.99 -8.19
C GLY A 35 -12.19 -17.62 -7.73
N VAL A 36 -10.99 -17.22 -8.12
CA VAL A 36 -10.49 -15.84 -7.91
C VAL A 36 -11.30 -14.89 -8.78
N THR A 37 -11.85 -13.84 -8.17
CA THR A 37 -12.68 -12.82 -8.84
C THR A 37 -12.02 -11.46 -8.93
N ALA A 38 -10.95 -11.22 -8.16
CA ALA A 38 -10.14 -10.01 -8.24
C ALA A 38 -8.68 -10.31 -7.89
N VAL A 39 -7.78 -9.54 -8.49
CA VAL A 39 -6.35 -9.58 -8.19
C VAL A 39 -5.89 -8.21 -7.70
N TRP A 40 -5.23 -8.19 -6.55
CA TRP A 40 -4.46 -7.05 -6.08
C TRP A 40 -3.02 -7.20 -6.58
N ILE A 41 -2.60 -6.29 -7.48
CA ILE A 41 -1.27 -6.24 -8.06
C ILE A 41 -0.37 -5.27 -7.29
N PRO A 42 0.97 -5.50 -7.24
CA PRO A 42 1.91 -4.60 -6.56
C PRO A 42 1.92 -3.21 -7.21
N PRO A 43 2.57 -2.20 -6.56
CA PRO A 43 2.75 -0.88 -7.17
C PRO A 43 3.40 -1.00 -8.55
N ALA A 44 2.70 -0.50 -9.59
CA ALA A 44 3.10 -0.71 -10.99
C ALA A 44 3.90 0.46 -11.58
N TYR A 45 4.14 1.51 -10.80
CA TYR A 45 4.86 2.71 -11.22
C TYR A 45 6.34 2.66 -10.80
N LYS A 46 7.13 3.61 -11.34
CA LYS A 46 8.58 3.65 -11.17
C LYS A 46 8.97 3.91 -9.72
N ALA A 47 9.76 3.03 -9.16
CA ALA A 47 10.46 3.20 -7.90
C ALA A 47 11.83 3.87 -8.09
N ASP A 48 12.53 4.14 -7.01
CA ASP A 48 13.86 4.77 -7.02
C ASP A 48 14.95 3.83 -7.60
N GLU A 49 14.74 2.51 -7.51
CA GLU A 49 15.57 1.46 -8.12
C GLU A 49 14.71 0.42 -8.85
N GLN A 50 15.29 -0.23 -9.87
CA GLN A 50 14.59 -1.27 -10.66
C GLN A 50 14.14 -2.46 -9.82
N GLN A 51 14.92 -2.82 -8.81
CA GLN A 51 14.70 -4.01 -7.97
C GLN A 51 13.67 -3.78 -6.86
N ASP A 52 13.31 -2.52 -6.58
CA ASP A 52 12.35 -2.16 -5.54
C ASP A 52 10.95 -2.69 -5.86
N GLU A 53 10.24 -3.12 -4.85
CA GLU A 53 8.88 -3.67 -4.94
C GLU A 53 7.83 -2.62 -5.35
N GLY A 54 8.24 -1.36 -5.47
CA GLY A 54 7.40 -0.22 -5.85
C GLY A 54 7.05 0.70 -4.69
N TYR A 55 7.42 0.33 -3.45
CA TYR A 55 7.12 1.13 -2.27
C TYR A 55 8.09 2.33 -2.09
N ALA A 56 9.31 2.28 -2.62
CA ALA A 56 10.18 3.44 -2.73
C ALA A 56 9.77 4.32 -3.95
N THR A 57 8.58 4.87 -3.92
CA THR A 57 7.92 5.54 -5.05
C THR A 57 8.69 6.74 -5.57
N TYR A 58 9.10 6.69 -6.85
CA TYR A 58 9.74 7.80 -7.54
C TYR A 58 8.75 8.57 -8.46
N ASP A 59 8.24 7.96 -9.53
CA ASP A 59 7.35 8.62 -10.50
C ASP A 59 6.05 7.83 -10.70
N LEU A 60 4.97 8.34 -10.14
CA LEU A 60 3.63 7.76 -10.22
C LEU A 60 3.09 7.64 -11.65
N TYR A 61 3.56 8.50 -12.59
CA TYR A 61 3.12 8.47 -13.99
C TYR A 61 3.96 7.57 -14.90
N ASP A 62 5.05 7.02 -14.40
CA ASP A 62 5.90 6.09 -15.16
C ASP A 62 5.57 4.65 -14.80
N LEU A 63 4.72 4.02 -15.58
CA LEU A 63 4.29 2.64 -15.42
C LEU A 63 5.26 1.61 -16.05
N GLY A 64 6.54 1.94 -16.19
CA GLY A 64 7.52 1.16 -16.94
C GLY A 64 7.56 1.53 -18.43
N GLU A 65 7.43 2.82 -18.73
CA GLU A 65 7.38 3.38 -20.09
C GLU A 65 8.61 4.23 -20.40
N PHE A 66 9.21 4.88 -19.41
CA PHE A 66 10.28 5.85 -19.61
C PHE A 66 11.62 5.36 -19.04
N ASP A 67 12.73 5.73 -19.71
CA ASP A 67 14.06 5.49 -19.17
C ASP A 67 14.33 6.47 -18.01
N GLN A 68 14.09 5.98 -16.80
CA GLN A 68 14.29 6.68 -15.54
C GLN A 68 14.89 5.72 -14.52
N LYS A 69 15.74 6.22 -13.61
CA LYS A 69 16.45 5.39 -12.62
C LYS A 69 17.24 4.22 -13.26
N GLY A 70 17.76 4.46 -14.48
CA GLY A 70 18.59 3.51 -15.21
C GLY A 70 17.82 2.35 -15.86
N THR A 71 16.51 2.44 -15.96
CA THR A 71 15.67 1.39 -16.54
C THR A 71 14.39 1.93 -17.17
N VAL A 72 13.88 1.23 -18.19
CA VAL A 72 12.54 1.48 -18.72
C VAL A 72 11.50 0.72 -17.91
N ARG A 73 11.64 -0.60 -17.75
CA ARG A 73 10.69 -1.43 -17.00
C ARG A 73 10.75 -1.18 -15.49
N THR A 74 9.69 -1.52 -14.79
CA THR A 74 9.71 -1.70 -13.34
C THR A 74 10.26 -3.08 -12.97
N LYS A 75 10.35 -3.44 -11.70
CA LYS A 75 10.67 -4.80 -11.24
C LYS A 75 9.84 -5.86 -11.99
N TYR A 76 8.60 -5.54 -12.28
CA TYR A 76 7.56 -6.47 -12.71
C TYR A 76 7.34 -6.54 -14.23
N GLY A 77 7.75 -5.52 -14.97
CA GLY A 77 7.62 -5.48 -16.43
C GLY A 77 7.44 -4.08 -16.99
N THR A 78 7.07 -4.00 -18.27
CA THR A 78 6.77 -2.75 -18.99
C THR A 78 5.29 -2.39 -18.88
N LYS A 79 4.95 -1.15 -19.24
CA LYS A 79 3.55 -0.67 -19.28
C LYS A 79 2.69 -1.45 -20.28
N GLU A 80 3.25 -1.83 -21.41
CA GLU A 80 2.57 -2.62 -22.42
C GLU A 80 2.19 -4.00 -21.86
N GLU A 81 3.14 -4.68 -21.21
CA GLU A 81 2.93 -5.97 -20.57
C GLU A 81 1.89 -5.90 -19.44
N LEU A 82 1.92 -4.81 -18.65
CA LEU A 82 0.92 -4.51 -17.61
C LEU A 82 -0.49 -4.40 -18.22
N LYS A 83 -0.65 -3.63 -19.30
CA LYS A 83 -1.95 -3.45 -19.98
C LYS A 83 -2.46 -4.76 -20.58
N GLU A 84 -1.59 -5.51 -21.24
CA GLU A 84 -1.94 -6.81 -21.80
C GLU A 84 -2.39 -7.81 -20.72
N MET A 85 -1.75 -7.78 -19.56
CA MET A 85 -2.11 -8.61 -18.40
C MET A 85 -3.49 -8.22 -17.87
N ILE A 86 -3.77 -6.92 -17.69
CA ILE A 86 -5.07 -6.42 -17.23
C ILE A 86 -6.17 -6.83 -18.21
N ASP A 87 -5.94 -6.65 -19.51
CA ASP A 87 -6.90 -7.05 -20.55
C ASP A 87 -7.19 -8.56 -20.49
N GLU A 88 -6.21 -9.40 -20.21
CA GLU A 88 -6.39 -10.84 -20.09
C GLU A 88 -7.17 -11.23 -18.82
N LEU A 89 -6.89 -10.59 -17.68
CA LEU A 89 -7.67 -10.79 -16.45
C LEU A 89 -9.14 -10.42 -16.68
N HIS A 90 -9.42 -9.29 -17.32
CA HIS A 90 -10.79 -8.88 -17.63
C HIS A 90 -11.52 -9.87 -18.55
N LYS A 91 -10.84 -10.45 -19.56
CA LYS A 91 -11.42 -11.52 -20.39
C LYS A 91 -11.81 -12.75 -19.58
N ASN A 92 -11.08 -13.01 -18.50
CA ASN A 92 -11.35 -14.09 -17.55
C ASN A 92 -12.26 -13.64 -16.38
N HIS A 93 -12.95 -12.50 -16.49
CA HIS A 93 -13.86 -11.95 -15.48
C HIS A 93 -13.22 -11.69 -14.12
N ILE A 94 -11.93 -11.36 -14.10
CA ILE A 94 -11.17 -11.03 -12.90
C ILE A 94 -10.93 -9.52 -12.85
N SER A 95 -11.37 -8.87 -11.78
CA SER A 95 -11.13 -7.45 -11.52
C SER A 95 -9.68 -7.20 -11.10
N VAL A 96 -9.18 -5.99 -11.38
CA VAL A 96 -7.80 -5.62 -11.06
C VAL A 96 -7.74 -4.43 -10.11
N TYR A 97 -7.08 -4.61 -8.97
CA TYR A 97 -6.84 -3.59 -7.96
C TYR A 97 -5.34 -3.26 -7.89
N LEU A 98 -5.02 -1.98 -8.12
CA LEU A 98 -3.63 -1.49 -8.07
C LEU A 98 -3.25 -1.14 -6.63
N ASP A 99 -2.04 -1.53 -6.22
CA ASP A 99 -1.43 -1.01 -4.99
C ASP A 99 -1.00 0.45 -5.17
N VAL A 100 -1.44 1.33 -4.26
CA VAL A 100 -1.29 2.78 -4.37
C VAL A 100 -0.58 3.34 -3.15
N VAL A 101 0.64 3.82 -3.35
CA VAL A 101 1.51 4.42 -2.33
C VAL A 101 1.51 5.94 -2.49
N LEU A 102 0.81 6.65 -1.62
CA LEU A 102 0.67 8.12 -1.66
C LEU A 102 1.20 8.81 -0.41
N ASN A 103 1.72 8.05 0.55
CA ASN A 103 2.24 8.61 1.80
C ASN A 103 3.59 9.31 1.59
N HIS A 104 4.45 8.79 0.74
CA HIS A 104 5.84 9.24 0.63
C HIS A 104 6.41 9.10 -0.78
N LYS A 105 7.58 9.73 -0.99
CA LYS A 105 8.39 9.59 -2.20
C LYS A 105 9.86 9.34 -1.87
N ALA A 106 10.51 8.53 -2.71
CA ALA A 106 11.94 8.23 -2.65
C ALA A 106 12.67 8.62 -3.94
N GLY A 107 13.99 8.58 -3.92
CA GLY A 107 14.82 8.72 -5.12
C GLY A 107 14.80 10.11 -5.78
N GLY A 108 14.72 11.21 -5.03
CA GLY A 108 14.79 12.55 -5.58
C GLY A 108 15.95 12.76 -6.58
N ASP A 109 15.75 13.60 -7.59
CA ASP A 109 16.74 13.83 -8.65
C ASP A 109 17.85 14.81 -8.23
N PHE A 110 17.53 15.71 -7.31
CA PHE A 110 18.47 16.68 -6.78
C PHE A 110 18.14 17.06 -5.32
N THR A 111 19.16 17.56 -4.64
CA THR A 111 19.02 18.02 -3.27
C THR A 111 18.63 19.48 -3.19
N GLU A 112 17.86 19.82 -2.16
CA GLU A 112 17.46 21.18 -1.82
C GLU A 112 17.82 21.50 -0.38
N LYS A 113 18.01 22.79 -0.06
CA LYS A 113 18.24 23.27 1.29
C LYS A 113 16.97 23.87 1.87
N PHE A 114 16.62 23.45 3.08
CA PHE A 114 15.44 23.94 3.79
C PHE A 114 15.62 23.78 5.31
N ILE A 115 14.74 24.46 6.05
CA ILE A 115 14.79 24.44 7.52
C ILE A 115 13.90 23.30 8.02
N VAL A 116 14.41 22.59 9.01
CA VAL A 116 13.69 21.51 9.71
C VAL A 116 13.84 21.63 11.21
N VAL A 117 12.98 20.94 11.95
CA VAL A 117 13.21 20.56 13.34
C VAL A 117 13.30 19.04 13.41
N GLU A 118 14.28 18.52 14.13
CA GLU A 118 14.35 17.09 14.41
C GLU A 118 13.41 16.75 15.56
N VAL A 119 12.63 15.69 15.43
CA VAL A 119 11.65 15.28 16.43
C VAL A 119 11.98 13.92 17.02
N ASP A 120 11.46 13.65 18.22
CA ASP A 120 11.64 12.37 18.91
C ASP A 120 10.89 11.25 18.13
N PRO A 121 11.55 10.14 17.81
CA PRO A 121 10.89 9.04 17.10
C PRO A 121 9.74 8.38 17.87
N ASN A 122 9.73 8.49 19.21
CA ASN A 122 8.68 7.92 20.07
C ASN A 122 7.58 8.92 20.44
N ASP A 123 7.83 10.21 20.24
CA ASP A 123 6.84 11.29 20.40
C ASP A 123 7.14 12.41 19.42
N ARG A 124 6.61 12.31 18.22
CA ARG A 124 6.89 13.21 17.10
C ARG A 124 6.34 14.62 17.27
N THR A 125 5.60 14.85 18.33
CA THR A 125 5.18 16.20 18.75
C THR A 125 6.28 16.94 19.52
N GLN A 126 7.35 16.21 19.94
CA GLN A 126 8.46 16.79 20.71
C GLN A 126 9.68 17.08 19.83
N ALA A 127 10.05 18.35 19.75
CA ALA A 127 11.28 18.78 19.09
C ALA A 127 12.51 18.43 19.93
N LEU A 128 13.53 17.81 19.33
CA LEU A 128 14.82 17.49 19.98
C LEU A 128 15.79 18.69 20.03
N GLY A 129 15.42 19.81 19.41
CA GLY A 129 16.28 20.99 19.38
C GLY A 129 15.63 22.18 18.70
N LYS A 130 16.46 23.17 18.34
CA LYS A 130 16.03 24.33 17.56
C LYS A 130 16.01 23.98 16.07
N PRO A 131 15.19 24.69 15.26
CA PRO A 131 15.25 24.56 13.80
C PRO A 131 16.66 24.81 13.25
N PHE A 132 17.04 24.05 12.21
CA PHE A 132 18.32 24.15 11.52
C PHE A 132 18.18 23.79 10.03
N GLU A 133 19.16 24.22 9.21
CA GLU A 133 19.17 23.89 7.80
C GLU A 133 19.72 22.47 7.56
N ILE A 134 19.04 21.72 6.71
CA ILE A 134 19.52 20.46 6.15
C ILE A 134 19.57 20.53 4.61
N GLN A 135 20.15 19.50 4.00
CA GLN A 135 20.10 19.25 2.58
C GLN A 135 19.39 17.91 2.33
N GLY A 136 18.20 17.94 1.74
CA GLY A 136 17.37 16.74 1.49
C GLY A 136 17.18 16.47 0.01
N TRP A 137 17.02 15.19 -0.37
CA TRP A 137 16.71 14.74 -1.73
C TRP A 137 15.21 14.90 -2.03
N THR A 138 14.76 16.13 -2.17
CA THR A 138 13.35 16.52 -2.28
C THR A 138 12.95 17.07 -3.64
N GLY A 139 13.90 17.25 -4.54
CA GLY A 139 13.64 17.75 -5.90
C GLY A 139 13.39 16.61 -6.88
N TYR A 140 12.24 16.62 -7.58
CA TYR A 140 11.89 15.63 -8.59
C TYR A 140 11.52 16.33 -9.90
N SER A 141 12.26 16.03 -10.96
CA SER A 141 12.12 16.68 -12.28
C SER A 141 11.60 15.73 -13.37
N PHE A 142 11.73 14.40 -13.16
CA PHE A 142 11.24 13.37 -14.08
C PHE A 142 11.71 13.57 -15.53
N HIS A 143 13.00 13.79 -15.73
CA HIS A 143 13.58 14.14 -17.03
C HIS A 143 13.31 13.10 -18.14
N GLY A 144 13.27 11.82 -17.81
CA GLY A 144 13.01 10.75 -18.78
C GLY A 144 11.59 10.82 -19.35
N ARG A 145 10.63 11.28 -18.56
CA ARG A 145 9.22 11.41 -18.95
C ARG A 145 8.92 12.64 -19.81
N LYS A 146 9.73 13.69 -19.76
CA LYS A 146 9.60 14.93 -20.55
C LYS A 146 8.20 15.54 -20.47
N ASP A 147 7.68 15.66 -19.25
CA ASP A 147 6.36 16.22 -18.92
C ASP A 147 5.14 15.48 -19.52
N LYS A 148 5.33 14.32 -20.14
CA LYS A 148 4.21 13.47 -20.58
C LYS A 148 3.35 13.09 -19.37
N TYR A 149 2.04 13.23 -19.49
CA TYR A 149 0.98 13.01 -18.49
C TYR A 149 0.88 14.07 -17.39
N SER A 150 1.98 14.65 -16.89
CA SER A 150 2.02 15.74 -15.92
C SER A 150 3.32 16.53 -16.03
N ASP A 151 3.23 17.84 -15.93
CA ASP A 151 4.35 18.78 -15.83
C ASP A 151 4.70 19.15 -14.37
N PHE A 152 3.99 18.59 -13.39
CA PHE A 152 4.21 18.84 -11.98
C PHE A 152 5.61 18.40 -11.55
N LYS A 153 6.30 19.26 -10.79
CA LYS A 153 7.62 19.03 -10.22
C LYS A 153 7.51 19.08 -8.70
N TRP A 154 8.18 18.16 -8.05
CA TRP A 154 8.19 18.13 -6.60
C TRP A 154 9.39 18.90 -6.06
N HIS A 155 9.16 19.63 -4.98
CA HIS A 155 10.14 20.40 -4.23
C HIS A 155 9.93 20.19 -2.75
N TRP A 156 10.93 20.59 -1.95
CA TRP A 156 10.90 20.41 -0.49
C TRP A 156 9.60 20.90 0.18
N TYR A 157 8.99 21.96 -0.35
CA TYR A 157 7.76 22.53 0.19
C TYR A 157 6.48 21.71 -0.14
N HIS A 158 6.58 20.63 -0.89
CA HIS A 158 5.52 19.66 -1.10
C HIS A 158 5.54 18.51 -0.10
N PHE A 159 6.47 18.55 0.86
CA PHE A 159 6.64 17.52 1.88
C PHE A 159 6.46 18.11 3.27
N SER A 160 5.95 17.31 4.22
CA SER A 160 5.83 17.61 5.65
C SER A 160 7.07 17.21 6.42
N GLY A 161 7.79 16.16 5.95
CA GLY A 161 8.98 15.64 6.59
C GLY A 161 9.94 14.92 5.64
N THR A 162 11.15 14.64 6.14
CA THR A 162 12.13 13.81 5.44
C THR A 162 12.95 13.00 6.43
N GLY A 163 13.44 11.83 5.98
CA GLY A 163 14.20 10.89 6.82
C GLY A 163 15.71 11.05 6.78
N PHE A 164 16.27 11.94 5.93
CA PHE A 164 17.71 11.98 5.71
C PHE A 164 18.26 13.39 5.45
N ASP A 165 19.35 13.73 6.15
CA ASP A 165 20.15 14.94 5.91
C ASP A 165 21.40 14.57 5.10
N ASP A 166 21.41 14.91 3.81
CA ASP A 166 22.52 14.59 2.90
C ASP A 166 23.81 15.37 3.24
N ALA A 167 23.71 16.58 3.77
CA ALA A 167 24.87 17.37 4.14
C ALA A 167 25.67 16.73 5.27
N LYS A 168 25.00 16.09 6.23
CA LYS A 168 25.62 15.40 7.38
C LYS A 168 25.64 13.89 7.23
N LYS A 169 25.06 13.31 6.15
CA LYS A 169 24.96 11.87 5.89
C LYS A 169 24.35 11.11 7.08
N ARG A 170 23.27 11.64 7.63
CA ARG A 170 22.60 11.03 8.78
C ARG A 170 21.10 10.91 8.59
N SER A 171 20.53 9.85 9.15
CA SER A 171 19.09 9.62 9.27
C SER A 171 18.53 10.29 10.53
N GLY A 172 17.24 10.61 10.49
CA GLY A 172 16.47 11.17 11.59
C GLY A 172 15.05 11.41 11.14
N ILE A 173 14.16 11.87 12.01
CA ILE A 173 12.83 12.35 11.62
C ILE A 173 12.87 13.87 11.64
N PHE A 174 12.89 14.44 10.44
CA PHE A 174 13.03 15.87 10.22
C PHE A 174 11.73 16.48 9.74
N GLN A 175 11.01 17.15 10.64
CA GLN A 175 9.82 17.91 10.28
C GLN A 175 10.23 19.20 9.55
N ILE A 176 9.71 19.39 8.35
CA ILE A 176 9.98 20.58 7.54
C ILE A 176 9.28 21.79 8.15
N GLN A 177 9.99 22.93 8.17
CA GLN A 177 9.54 24.16 8.76
C GLN A 177 9.26 25.21 7.66
N GLY A 178 8.21 26.01 7.85
CA GLY A 178 7.79 27.06 6.93
C GLY A 178 6.35 27.48 7.18
N GLU A 179 5.87 28.43 6.38
CA GLU A 179 4.47 28.85 6.44
C GLU A 179 3.54 27.69 6.03
N GLY A 180 2.59 27.36 6.88
CA GLY A 180 1.63 26.27 6.67
C GLY A 180 2.22 24.88 6.87
N LYS A 181 3.46 24.72 7.35
CA LYS A 181 4.11 23.41 7.58
C LYS A 181 3.84 22.89 8.99
N ALA A 182 3.30 21.68 9.03
CA ALA A 182 3.09 20.89 10.25
C ALA A 182 2.95 19.42 9.86
N TRP A 183 2.94 18.52 10.86
CA TRP A 183 2.43 17.17 10.65
C TRP A 183 0.92 17.24 10.35
N SER A 184 0.43 16.39 9.46
CA SER A 184 -1.00 16.29 9.14
C SER A 184 -1.81 15.92 10.38
N GLU A 185 -3.01 16.52 10.50
CA GLU A 185 -4.04 16.07 11.44
C GLU A 185 -4.91 14.98 10.79
N GLY A 186 -5.53 14.12 11.60
CA GLY A 186 -6.40 13.05 11.10
C GLY A 186 -5.62 11.80 10.64
N VAL A 187 -4.42 11.62 11.18
CA VAL A 187 -3.57 10.42 11.13
C VAL A 187 -3.67 9.65 12.45
N ASP A 188 -3.06 8.46 12.53
CA ASP A 188 -2.98 7.71 13.79
C ASP A 188 -2.17 8.48 14.85
N ASN A 189 -2.58 8.34 16.13
CA ASN A 189 -1.93 9.00 17.27
C ASN A 189 -0.75 8.23 17.84
N GLU A 190 -0.38 7.10 17.27
CA GLU A 190 0.84 6.37 17.65
C GLU A 190 2.05 7.32 17.58
N ASN A 191 2.97 7.23 18.53
CA ASN A 191 4.10 8.14 18.66
C ASN A 191 3.72 9.64 18.71
N GLY A 192 2.54 9.96 19.25
CA GLY A 192 2.00 11.32 19.36
C GLY A 192 1.35 11.87 18.09
N ASN A 193 1.89 11.56 16.93
CA ASN A 193 1.37 11.80 15.58
C ASN A 193 2.14 10.92 14.60
N TYR A 194 1.44 10.10 13.80
CA TYR A 194 2.11 9.15 12.93
C TYR A 194 2.03 9.53 11.44
N ASP A 195 2.07 10.80 11.11
CA ASP A 195 2.15 11.30 9.71
C ASP A 195 3.39 10.73 9.00
N PHE A 196 4.58 11.02 9.50
CA PHE A 196 5.83 10.54 8.93
C PHE A 196 6.00 9.01 9.07
N LEU A 197 6.10 8.29 7.96
CA LEU A 197 6.48 6.88 7.95
C LEU A 197 7.95 6.70 7.55
N LEU A 198 8.32 7.13 6.35
CA LEU A 198 9.68 6.98 5.80
C LEU A 198 9.94 7.94 4.62
N CYS A 199 11.16 8.02 4.14
CA CYS A 199 11.60 8.79 2.97
C CYS A 199 11.25 10.29 3.03
N ASN A 200 10.60 10.83 1.99
CA ASN A 200 10.05 12.19 1.96
C ASN A 200 8.53 12.08 2.11
N ASP A 201 8.02 12.45 3.25
CA ASP A 201 6.62 12.40 3.62
C ASP A 201 5.83 13.47 2.87
N ILE A 202 4.79 13.07 2.15
CA ILE A 202 4.02 13.96 1.27
C ILE A 202 3.08 14.83 2.11
N ASP A 203 3.15 16.15 1.91
CA ASP A 203 2.26 17.11 2.56
C ASP A 203 0.84 17.06 1.96
N LEU A 204 -0.03 16.25 2.55
CA LEU A 204 -1.42 16.07 2.10
C LEU A 204 -2.35 17.23 2.49
N ASP A 205 -1.80 18.30 3.09
CA ASP A 205 -2.48 19.60 3.29
C ASP A 205 -2.10 20.62 2.20
N HIS A 206 -1.05 20.37 1.42
CA HIS A 206 -0.61 21.29 0.36
C HIS A 206 -1.54 21.25 -0.85
N PRO A 207 -2.19 22.37 -1.25
CA PRO A 207 -3.23 22.35 -2.29
C PRO A 207 -2.77 21.82 -3.66
N GLU A 208 -1.53 22.14 -4.07
CA GLU A 208 -0.98 21.66 -5.35
C GLU A 208 -0.76 20.14 -5.32
N VAL A 209 -0.28 19.61 -4.19
CA VAL A 209 -0.09 18.16 -3.98
C VAL A 209 -1.43 17.43 -4.06
N VAL A 210 -2.43 17.89 -3.32
CA VAL A 210 -3.77 17.30 -3.32
C VAL A 210 -4.38 17.30 -4.73
N THR A 211 -4.21 18.42 -5.46
CA THR A 211 -4.69 18.55 -6.84
C THR A 211 -4.00 17.54 -7.76
N GLU A 212 -2.68 17.43 -7.66
CA GLU A 212 -1.90 16.53 -8.50
C GLU A 212 -2.18 15.06 -8.20
N LEU A 213 -2.28 14.66 -6.94
CA LEU A 213 -2.59 13.28 -6.57
C LEU A 213 -4.02 12.89 -7.00
N ASN A 214 -4.99 13.77 -6.86
CA ASN A 214 -6.35 13.56 -7.38
C ASN A 214 -6.36 13.42 -8.91
N ARG A 215 -5.58 14.23 -9.62
CA ARG A 215 -5.40 14.14 -11.07
C ARG A 215 -4.78 12.81 -11.45
N TRP A 216 -3.72 12.40 -10.75
CA TRP A 216 -3.07 11.12 -10.97
C TRP A 216 -4.03 9.94 -10.76
N GLY A 217 -4.78 9.92 -9.67
CA GLY A 217 -5.73 8.85 -9.37
C GLY A 217 -6.77 8.65 -10.48
N LYS A 218 -7.32 9.75 -11.02
CA LYS A 218 -8.20 9.71 -12.20
C LYS A 218 -7.49 9.18 -13.43
N TRP A 219 -6.28 9.66 -13.68
CA TRP A 219 -5.49 9.24 -14.84
C TRP A 219 -5.15 7.75 -14.78
N VAL A 220 -4.55 7.26 -13.69
CA VAL A 220 -4.10 5.87 -13.60
C VAL A 220 -5.26 4.88 -13.64
N SER A 221 -6.37 5.20 -12.97
CA SER A 221 -7.56 4.34 -12.97
C SER A 221 -8.17 4.18 -14.36
N LYS A 222 -8.10 5.22 -15.20
CA LYS A 222 -8.56 5.21 -16.58
C LYS A 222 -7.53 4.60 -17.54
N GLU A 223 -6.25 5.00 -17.41
CA GLU A 223 -5.14 4.53 -18.25
C GLU A 223 -5.01 3.00 -18.22
N LEU A 224 -5.17 2.41 -17.04
CA LEU A 224 -5.10 0.97 -16.81
C LEU A 224 -6.47 0.29 -16.78
N ASN A 225 -7.57 1.03 -16.96
CA ASN A 225 -8.93 0.50 -16.83
C ASN A 225 -9.15 -0.29 -15.53
N LEU A 226 -8.66 0.22 -14.39
CA LEU A 226 -8.73 -0.45 -13.09
C LEU A 226 -10.17 -0.58 -12.57
N ASP A 227 -10.42 -1.62 -11.79
CA ASP A 227 -11.69 -1.84 -11.08
C ASP A 227 -11.63 -1.37 -9.62
N GLY A 228 -10.42 -1.19 -9.09
CA GLY A 228 -10.22 -0.73 -7.73
C GLY A 228 -8.76 -0.41 -7.39
N MET A 229 -8.54 -0.10 -6.11
CA MET A 229 -7.22 0.21 -5.54
C MET A 229 -7.09 -0.38 -4.13
N ARG A 230 -5.87 -0.80 -3.78
CA ARG A 230 -5.42 -0.95 -2.39
C ARG A 230 -4.62 0.29 -2.04
N LEU A 231 -5.02 0.98 -0.99
CA LEU A 231 -4.33 2.16 -0.50
C LEU A 231 -3.36 1.77 0.60
N ASP A 232 -2.08 1.94 0.33
CA ASP A 232 -0.97 1.66 1.23
C ASP A 232 -0.94 2.61 2.42
N ALA A 233 -0.60 2.10 3.61
CA ALA A 233 -0.22 2.87 4.80
C ALA A 233 -1.17 4.03 5.19
N ILE A 234 -2.49 3.84 5.03
CA ILE A 234 -3.47 4.93 5.24
C ILE A 234 -3.56 5.44 6.67
N LYS A 235 -3.04 4.71 7.67
CA LYS A 235 -2.95 5.20 9.06
C LYS A 235 -2.00 6.40 9.20
N HIS A 236 -1.07 6.58 8.26
CA HIS A 236 -0.10 7.67 8.19
C HIS A 236 -0.58 8.83 7.31
N MET A 237 -1.75 8.71 6.67
CA MET A 237 -2.28 9.69 5.76
C MET A 237 -3.52 10.36 6.33
N LYS A 238 -3.67 11.65 6.04
CA LYS A 238 -4.84 12.43 6.45
C LYS A 238 -6.14 11.77 5.96
N ASP A 239 -7.05 11.43 6.87
CA ASP A 239 -8.33 10.76 6.59
C ASP A 239 -9.20 11.51 5.58
N LYS A 240 -9.25 12.86 5.70
CA LYS A 240 -9.98 13.71 4.76
C LYS A 240 -9.41 13.68 3.35
N PHE A 241 -8.08 13.54 3.21
CA PHE A 241 -7.46 13.38 1.90
C PHE A 241 -7.89 12.04 1.27
N ILE A 242 -7.87 10.93 2.01
CA ILE A 242 -8.30 9.62 1.52
C ILE A 242 -9.76 9.67 1.03
N ALA A 243 -10.66 10.28 1.81
CA ALA A 243 -12.06 10.43 1.41
C ALA A 243 -12.20 11.26 0.13
N GLN A 244 -11.48 12.38 0.01
CA GLN A 244 -11.50 13.25 -1.16
C GLN A 244 -10.88 12.58 -2.40
N PHE A 245 -9.77 11.86 -2.24
CA PHE A 245 -9.11 11.11 -3.31
C PHE A 245 -10.04 10.06 -3.91
N LEU A 246 -10.72 9.29 -3.06
CA LEU A 246 -11.69 8.28 -3.52
C LEU A 246 -12.89 8.92 -4.22
N ASP A 247 -13.39 10.06 -3.74
CA ASP A 247 -14.45 10.82 -4.45
C ASP A 247 -13.96 11.27 -5.83
N ALA A 248 -12.72 11.76 -5.92
CA ALA A 248 -12.14 12.17 -7.18
C ALA A 248 -12.01 11.01 -8.17
N VAL A 249 -11.51 9.85 -7.74
CA VAL A 249 -11.40 8.66 -8.60
C VAL A 249 -12.77 8.15 -9.01
N ARG A 250 -13.73 8.06 -8.07
CA ARG A 250 -15.10 7.61 -8.35
C ARG A 250 -15.86 8.55 -9.26
N SER A 251 -15.56 9.85 -9.26
CA SER A 251 -16.13 10.77 -10.23
C SER A 251 -15.77 10.46 -11.68
N GLU A 252 -14.67 9.75 -11.91
CA GLU A 252 -14.21 9.30 -13.24
C GLU A 252 -14.64 7.85 -13.53
N ARG A 253 -14.61 6.96 -12.52
CA ARG A 253 -14.80 5.50 -12.68
C ARG A 253 -16.18 5.01 -12.26
N GLY A 254 -16.95 5.83 -11.55
CA GLY A 254 -18.24 5.48 -10.96
C GLY A 254 -18.16 4.94 -9.53
N ASP A 255 -19.29 4.94 -8.84
CA ASP A 255 -19.39 4.64 -7.40
C ASP A 255 -19.00 3.19 -7.04
N LYS A 256 -19.01 2.29 -8.01
CA LYS A 256 -18.63 0.88 -7.82
C LYS A 256 -17.12 0.65 -7.81
N PHE A 257 -16.31 1.69 -8.09
CA PHE A 257 -14.85 1.55 -8.03
C PHE A 257 -14.43 1.14 -6.63
N TYR A 258 -13.83 -0.07 -6.54
CA TYR A 258 -13.48 -0.68 -5.27
C TYR A 258 -12.29 0.01 -4.61
N ALA A 259 -12.27 0.07 -3.28
CA ALA A 259 -11.12 0.53 -2.52
C ALA A 259 -10.98 -0.26 -1.23
N VAL A 260 -9.78 -0.75 -0.97
CA VAL A 260 -9.37 -1.30 0.32
C VAL A 260 -8.15 -0.55 0.84
N GLY A 261 -8.12 -0.25 2.12
CA GLY A 261 -7.02 0.46 2.76
C GLY A 261 -6.29 -0.41 3.77
N GLU A 262 -4.98 -0.23 3.83
CA GLU A 262 -4.17 -0.82 4.87
C GLU A 262 -4.06 0.14 6.06
N TYR A 263 -4.85 -0.14 7.09
CA TYR A 263 -4.72 0.50 8.39
C TYR A 263 -4.21 -0.55 9.38
N TRP A 264 -2.89 -0.67 9.52
CA TRP A 264 -2.27 -1.71 10.34
C TRP A 264 -2.39 -1.40 11.83
N ASN A 265 -3.50 -1.82 12.41
CA ASN A 265 -3.80 -1.69 13.84
C ASN A 265 -4.73 -2.82 14.29
N GLY A 266 -4.39 -3.47 15.42
CA GLY A 266 -5.17 -4.57 15.99
C GLY A 266 -6.36 -4.12 16.87
N ASP A 267 -6.54 -2.82 17.12
CA ASP A 267 -7.63 -2.28 17.93
C ASP A 267 -8.85 -1.94 17.05
N LEU A 268 -9.94 -2.69 17.25
CA LEU A 268 -11.19 -2.48 16.52
C LEU A 268 -11.77 -1.07 16.70
N ASN A 269 -11.64 -0.45 17.88
CA ASN A 269 -12.17 0.90 18.09
C ASN A 269 -11.45 1.94 17.24
N THR A 270 -10.15 1.77 17.02
CA THR A 270 -9.35 2.62 16.13
C THR A 270 -9.81 2.47 14.67
N LEU A 271 -10.03 1.23 14.21
CA LEU A 271 -10.55 0.97 12.86
C LEU A 271 -11.98 1.54 12.68
N ASP A 272 -12.86 1.37 13.66
CA ASP A 272 -14.21 1.93 13.68
C ASP A 272 -14.20 3.47 13.58
N ALA A 273 -13.30 4.12 14.33
CA ALA A 273 -13.14 5.57 14.29
C ALA A 273 -12.68 6.03 12.90
N TYR A 274 -11.72 5.32 12.31
CA TYR A 274 -11.23 5.62 10.96
C TYR A 274 -12.31 5.43 9.89
N ILE A 275 -13.04 4.30 9.91
CA ILE A 275 -14.14 4.05 8.96
C ILE A 275 -15.16 5.20 8.99
N LYS A 276 -15.50 5.68 10.18
CA LYS A 276 -16.41 6.82 10.35
C LYS A 276 -15.82 8.13 9.80
N SER A 277 -14.53 8.39 10.06
CA SER A 277 -13.88 9.64 9.60
C SER A 277 -13.80 9.75 8.09
N VAL A 278 -13.58 8.62 7.39
CA VAL A 278 -13.58 8.57 5.91
C VAL A 278 -14.99 8.39 5.30
N GLY A 279 -16.05 8.40 6.11
CA GLY A 279 -17.44 8.29 5.66
C GLY A 279 -17.80 6.95 5.03
N HIS A 280 -17.23 5.84 5.51
CA HIS A 280 -17.45 4.46 5.02
C HIS A 280 -17.06 4.27 3.54
N LYS A 281 -16.11 5.06 3.04
CA LYS A 281 -15.74 5.06 1.61
C LYS A 281 -14.71 4.01 1.22
N VAL A 282 -14.06 3.38 2.20
CA VAL A 282 -12.97 2.41 2.00
C VAL A 282 -13.20 1.17 2.85
N ASN A 283 -12.96 0.01 2.27
CA ASN A 283 -12.85 -1.25 3.01
C ASN A 283 -11.51 -1.30 3.71
N LEU A 284 -11.39 -2.06 4.80
CA LEU A 284 -10.12 -2.24 5.50
C LEU A 284 -9.75 -3.72 5.58
N PHE A 285 -8.46 -4.01 5.55
CA PHE A 285 -7.95 -5.31 5.95
C PHE A 285 -8.25 -5.56 7.42
N ASP A 286 -8.76 -6.77 7.74
CA ASP A 286 -9.12 -7.17 9.10
C ASP A 286 -7.88 -7.59 9.88
N VAL A 287 -7.08 -6.62 10.28
CA VAL A 287 -5.85 -6.85 11.07
C VAL A 287 -6.15 -7.48 12.43
N PRO A 288 -7.25 -7.11 13.16
CA PRO A 288 -7.67 -7.85 14.35
C PRO A 288 -7.88 -9.34 14.11
N LEU A 289 -8.54 -9.74 13.02
CA LEU A 289 -8.72 -11.16 12.67
C LEU A 289 -7.37 -11.83 12.37
N HIS A 290 -6.50 -11.18 11.62
CA HIS A 290 -5.15 -11.70 11.36
C HIS A 290 -4.41 -12.00 12.68
N TYR A 291 -4.44 -11.09 13.66
CA TYR A 291 -3.81 -11.33 14.96
C TYR A 291 -4.49 -12.43 15.77
N ASN A 292 -5.81 -12.58 15.69
CA ASN A 292 -6.49 -13.71 16.31
C ASN A 292 -6.07 -15.04 15.68
N LEU A 293 -5.94 -15.10 14.34
CA LEU A 293 -5.45 -16.27 13.60
C LEU A 293 -3.99 -16.57 13.95
N PHE A 294 -3.15 -15.54 14.03
CA PHE A 294 -1.76 -15.67 14.44
C PHE A 294 -1.65 -16.25 15.85
N GLN A 295 -2.35 -15.68 16.83
CA GLN A 295 -2.37 -16.17 18.20
C GLN A 295 -2.87 -17.62 18.28
N ALA A 296 -3.95 -17.96 17.56
CA ALA A 296 -4.48 -19.31 17.50
C ALA A 296 -3.44 -20.30 16.98
N SER A 297 -2.66 -19.90 15.96
CA SER A 297 -1.59 -20.74 15.39
C SER A 297 -0.45 -20.99 16.39
N GLN A 298 -0.11 -20.00 17.22
CA GLN A 298 0.95 -20.10 18.23
C GLN A 298 0.51 -20.92 19.47
N GLU A 299 -0.70 -20.71 19.95
CA GLU A 299 -1.22 -21.38 21.16
C GLU A 299 -1.72 -22.80 20.90
N GLY A 300 -2.10 -23.10 19.66
CA GLY A 300 -2.58 -24.42 19.24
C GLY A 300 -3.75 -24.90 20.08
N LYS A 301 -3.64 -26.07 20.68
CA LYS A 301 -4.72 -26.68 21.50
C LYS A 301 -5.16 -25.85 22.72
N ASN A 302 -4.40 -24.85 23.10
CA ASN A 302 -4.72 -24.00 24.26
C ASN A 302 -5.58 -22.79 23.86
N TYR A 303 -5.70 -22.49 22.56
CA TYR A 303 -6.53 -21.42 22.06
C TYR A 303 -8.01 -21.82 22.01
N ASP A 304 -8.88 -20.97 22.54
CA ASP A 304 -10.33 -21.18 22.45
C ASP A 304 -10.86 -20.59 21.12
N LEU A 305 -11.15 -21.44 20.14
CA LEU A 305 -11.65 -21.06 18.83
C LEU A 305 -12.97 -20.26 18.86
N GLN A 306 -13.73 -20.26 19.95
CA GLN A 306 -14.90 -19.38 20.11
C GLN A 306 -14.51 -17.89 20.10
N ASN A 307 -13.24 -17.58 20.31
CA ASN A 307 -12.72 -16.22 20.33
C ASN A 307 -12.19 -15.75 18.97
N ILE A 308 -12.12 -16.63 17.96
CA ILE A 308 -11.42 -16.33 16.69
C ILE A 308 -11.97 -15.10 15.96
N LEU A 309 -13.27 -14.85 16.03
CA LEU A 309 -13.93 -13.70 15.40
C LEU A 309 -14.20 -12.54 16.39
N LYS A 310 -13.90 -12.69 17.68
CA LYS A 310 -14.19 -11.63 18.66
C LYS A 310 -13.32 -10.40 18.45
N ASN A 311 -13.94 -9.23 18.52
CA ASN A 311 -13.31 -7.93 18.34
C ASN A 311 -12.61 -7.80 16.99
N THR A 312 -13.15 -8.44 15.95
CA THR A 312 -12.66 -8.35 14.58
C THR A 312 -13.49 -7.39 13.76
N LEU A 313 -12.91 -6.90 12.66
CA LEU A 313 -13.65 -6.02 11.76
C LEU A 313 -14.81 -6.76 11.09
N VAL A 314 -14.63 -8.03 10.72
CA VAL A 314 -15.67 -8.85 10.09
C VAL A 314 -16.85 -9.11 11.02
N GLU A 315 -16.64 -9.18 12.34
CA GLU A 315 -17.73 -9.31 13.33
C GLU A 315 -18.60 -8.03 13.38
N HIS A 316 -18.00 -6.84 13.25
CA HIS A 316 -18.69 -5.55 13.43
C HIS A 316 -19.10 -4.88 12.13
N HIS A 317 -18.31 -5.00 11.06
CA HIS A 317 -18.48 -4.37 9.75
C HIS A 317 -18.23 -5.38 8.64
N CYS A 318 -19.04 -6.44 8.60
CA CYS A 318 -18.85 -7.55 7.67
C CYS A 318 -18.83 -7.16 6.18
N ASP A 319 -19.43 -6.05 5.82
CA ASP A 319 -19.46 -5.48 4.47
C ASP A 319 -18.24 -4.62 4.09
N LEU A 320 -17.45 -4.21 5.10
CA LEU A 320 -16.24 -3.42 4.92
C LEU A 320 -14.95 -4.21 5.22
N ALA A 321 -15.07 -5.40 5.78
CA ALA A 321 -13.93 -6.22 6.18
C ALA A 321 -13.34 -6.98 5.00
N VAL A 322 -12.03 -6.84 4.77
CA VAL A 322 -11.24 -7.73 3.92
C VAL A 322 -10.47 -8.68 4.81
N THR A 323 -10.89 -9.94 4.83
CA THR A 323 -10.27 -10.98 5.66
C THR A 323 -9.07 -11.59 4.96
N PHE A 324 -7.99 -11.83 5.69
CA PHE A 324 -6.76 -12.40 5.15
C PHE A 324 -6.05 -13.28 6.19
N VAL A 325 -5.20 -14.18 5.73
CA VAL A 325 -4.37 -15.06 6.57
C VAL A 325 -3.00 -14.41 6.73
N ASP A 326 -2.23 -14.32 5.66
CA ASP A 326 -0.95 -13.61 5.60
C ASP A 326 -0.93 -12.61 4.44
N ASN A 327 0.08 -11.73 4.42
CA ASN A 327 0.42 -10.84 3.33
C ASN A 327 1.95 -10.66 3.23
N HIS A 328 2.42 -9.79 2.33
CA HIS A 328 3.84 -9.52 2.13
C HIS A 328 4.53 -8.86 3.35
N ASP A 329 3.77 -8.19 4.23
CA ASP A 329 4.30 -7.56 5.45
C ASP A 329 4.24 -8.46 6.68
N SER A 330 3.33 -9.44 6.74
CA SER A 330 3.29 -10.43 7.80
C SER A 330 4.19 -11.64 7.57
N GLN A 331 4.66 -11.87 6.32
CA GLN A 331 5.55 -12.97 5.99
C GLN A 331 6.88 -12.93 6.76
N SER A 332 7.56 -14.06 6.89
CA SER A 332 8.83 -14.19 7.60
C SER A 332 9.90 -13.25 7.04
N GLY A 333 10.61 -12.54 7.94
CA GLY A 333 11.66 -11.59 7.61
C GLY A 333 11.19 -10.18 7.24
N SER A 334 9.88 -9.92 7.21
CA SER A 334 9.33 -8.58 6.95
C SER A 334 9.21 -7.72 8.22
N SER A 335 8.87 -6.45 8.06
CA SER A 335 8.83 -5.47 9.17
C SER A 335 7.70 -5.72 10.17
N LEU A 336 6.60 -6.34 9.75
CA LEU A 336 5.42 -6.65 10.56
C LEU A 336 5.27 -8.16 10.75
N GLU A 337 6.39 -8.89 10.73
CA GLU A 337 6.40 -10.35 10.81
C GLU A 337 5.44 -10.90 11.87
N SER A 338 4.41 -11.57 11.42
CA SER A 338 3.38 -12.22 12.23
C SER A 338 2.78 -13.41 11.47
N GLN A 339 3.66 -14.15 10.79
CA GLN A 339 3.28 -15.26 9.91
C GLN A 339 2.52 -16.35 10.69
N ILE A 340 1.40 -16.77 10.14
CA ILE A 340 0.61 -17.84 10.69
C ILE A 340 1.33 -19.17 10.44
N GLU A 341 1.39 -20.03 11.49
CA GLU A 341 2.04 -21.33 11.41
C GLU A 341 1.44 -22.22 10.31
N ASP A 342 2.27 -22.91 9.54
CA ASP A 342 1.87 -23.71 8.37
C ASP A 342 0.78 -24.74 8.69
N TRP A 343 0.81 -25.34 9.88
CA TRP A 343 -0.19 -26.32 10.30
C TRP A 343 -1.59 -25.72 10.43
N PHE A 344 -1.70 -24.40 10.72
CA PHE A 344 -2.96 -23.71 10.92
C PHE A 344 -3.47 -23.00 9.66
N LYS A 345 -2.61 -22.68 8.69
CA LYS A 345 -2.99 -22.00 7.45
C LYS A 345 -4.18 -22.62 6.73
N PRO A 346 -4.26 -23.98 6.53
CA PRO A 346 -5.44 -24.56 5.88
C PRO A 346 -6.74 -24.32 6.66
N LEU A 347 -6.69 -24.29 7.99
CA LEU A 347 -7.86 -24.01 8.82
C LEU A 347 -8.24 -22.53 8.74
N ALA A 348 -7.27 -21.63 8.76
CA ALA A 348 -7.48 -20.18 8.63
C ALA A 348 -8.09 -19.83 7.27
N TYR A 349 -7.56 -20.37 6.16
CA TYR A 349 -8.15 -20.21 4.84
C TYR A 349 -9.53 -20.85 4.74
N GLY A 350 -9.71 -22.03 5.31
CA GLY A 350 -11.03 -22.66 5.39
C GLY A 350 -12.05 -21.76 6.09
N LEU A 351 -11.64 -21.09 7.16
CA LEU A 351 -12.50 -20.15 7.88
C LEU A 351 -12.89 -18.96 6.99
N ILE A 352 -11.91 -18.19 6.46
CA ILE A 352 -12.20 -16.96 5.72
C ILE A 352 -12.88 -17.20 4.37
N LEU A 353 -12.67 -18.37 3.73
CA LEU A 353 -13.27 -18.72 2.45
C LEU A 353 -14.68 -19.28 2.56
N LEU A 354 -15.01 -19.93 3.69
CA LEU A 354 -16.31 -20.61 3.87
C LEU A 354 -17.29 -19.83 4.73
N MET A 355 -16.84 -18.81 5.48
CA MET A 355 -17.78 -17.97 6.20
C MET A 355 -18.53 -17.04 5.24
N LYS A 356 -19.75 -16.67 5.66
CA LYS A 356 -20.65 -15.83 4.84
C LYS A 356 -20.18 -14.38 4.72
N ASP A 357 -19.53 -13.88 5.76
CA ASP A 357 -19.24 -12.47 5.98
C ASP A 357 -17.77 -12.15 5.66
N GLY A 358 -17.49 -10.90 5.24
CA GLY A 358 -16.17 -10.45 4.84
C GLY A 358 -15.83 -10.75 3.37
N TYR A 359 -14.75 -10.15 2.89
CA TYR A 359 -14.20 -10.37 1.55
C TYR A 359 -12.83 -11.02 1.68
N PRO A 360 -12.69 -12.33 1.39
CA PRO A 360 -11.45 -13.05 1.60
C PRO A 360 -10.38 -12.66 0.60
N CYS A 361 -9.14 -12.50 1.09
CA CYS A 361 -7.94 -12.24 0.32
C CYS A 361 -6.94 -13.41 0.50
N LEU A 362 -6.57 -14.05 -0.62
CA LEU A 362 -5.52 -15.06 -0.67
C LEU A 362 -4.15 -14.37 -0.81
N PHE A 363 -3.13 -14.94 -0.21
CA PHE A 363 -1.76 -14.46 -0.36
C PHE A 363 -0.98 -15.32 -1.36
N TYR A 364 -0.28 -14.65 -2.30
CA TYR A 364 0.59 -15.32 -3.30
C TYR A 364 1.59 -16.27 -2.66
N GLY A 365 2.24 -15.82 -1.57
CA GLY A 365 3.25 -16.60 -0.87
C GLY A 365 2.71 -17.91 -0.30
N ASP A 366 1.46 -17.94 0.14
CA ASP A 366 0.82 -19.15 0.66
C ASP A 366 0.36 -20.09 -0.44
N TYR A 367 0.02 -19.57 -1.61
CA TYR A 367 -0.47 -20.36 -2.74
C TYR A 367 0.66 -20.89 -3.63
N TYR A 368 1.59 -20.02 -4.03
CA TYR A 368 2.70 -20.37 -4.95
C TYR A 368 4.03 -20.61 -4.22
N GLY A 369 4.12 -20.19 -2.97
CA GLY A 369 5.32 -20.23 -2.15
C GLY A 369 6.11 -18.92 -2.15
N VAL A 370 6.87 -18.70 -1.07
CA VAL A 370 7.82 -17.59 -0.93
C VAL A 370 9.18 -18.01 -1.44
N LYS A 371 9.81 -17.21 -2.32
CA LYS A 371 11.15 -17.54 -2.82
C LYS A 371 12.20 -17.38 -1.72
N GLY A 372 12.99 -18.42 -1.51
CA GLY A 372 14.05 -18.47 -0.50
C GLY A 372 13.70 -19.26 0.76
N GLU A 373 12.45 -19.57 1.01
CA GLU A 373 12.04 -20.48 2.07
C GLU A 373 12.00 -21.92 1.58
N LYS A 374 12.39 -22.87 2.47
CA LYS A 374 12.15 -24.30 2.22
C LYS A 374 10.68 -24.57 2.51
N ILE A 375 9.86 -24.43 1.49
CA ILE A 375 8.43 -24.68 1.60
C ILE A 375 8.20 -26.16 1.81
N GLY A 376 7.62 -26.51 2.96
CA GLY A 376 6.85 -27.72 3.07
C GLY A 376 5.58 -27.53 2.24
N ARG A 377 5.50 -28.17 1.07
CA ARG A 377 4.33 -28.08 0.18
C ARG A 377 3.08 -28.46 0.95
N ALA A 378 2.25 -27.48 1.32
CA ALA A 378 0.87 -27.74 1.59
C ALA A 378 0.20 -27.97 0.22
N HIS A 379 0.13 -29.23 -0.21
CA HIS A 379 -0.74 -29.59 -1.31
C HIS A 379 -2.19 -29.49 -0.79
N VAL A 380 -2.90 -28.49 -1.27
CA VAL A 380 -4.37 -28.47 -1.22
C VAL A 380 -4.88 -29.33 -2.38
#